data_8e0fd64eaf41fda1dd4db12dc6957520
#
_entry.id   8e0fd64eaf41fda1dd4db12dc6957520
#
_cell.length_a   1.000
_cell.length_b   1.000
_cell.length_c   1.000
_cell.angle_alpha   90.00
_cell.angle_beta   90.00
_cell.angle_gamma   90.00
#
_symmetry.space_group_name_H-M   'P 1'
#
loop_
_entity.id
_entity.type
_entity.pdbx_description
1 polymer ?
#
loop_
_entity_poly.entity_id
_entity_poly.type
_entity_poly.pdbx_seq_one_letter_code
_entity_poly.pdbx_strand_id
1 'polypeptide(L)'
;MTAYRTVTVDGLEVFYREAGSSDAPTLLLLHGFPTSSAQYQGLIDRLADQFHLVAPDYPGFGRTAPLPGSSTFERLADSIEGFVDALGLERYALYLFDLGAPVGFRLATRRPEHVEALVIQNANAYEAGIGPKLAGLAPYWADRQ
;
A
#
# COMPACT_ATOMS: atom_id res chain seq x y z
N MET A 1 2.76 -19.94 6.13
CA MET A 1 1.64 -20.08 5.13
C MET A 1 0.95 -18.73 5.01
N THR A 2 0.66 -18.25 3.81
CA THR A 2 -0.04 -16.98 3.59
C THR A 2 -1.53 -17.12 3.91
N ALA A 3 -2.04 -16.27 4.78
CA ALA A 3 -3.48 -16.11 5.04
C ALA A 3 -4.06 -15.03 4.11
N TYR A 4 -5.32 -15.21 3.74
CA TYR A 4 -6.10 -14.27 2.92
C TYR A 4 -7.27 -13.81 3.79
N ARG A 5 -7.32 -12.52 4.07
CA ARG A 5 -8.24 -11.94 5.06
C ARG A 5 -8.92 -10.69 4.53
N THR A 6 -9.95 -10.26 5.23
CA THR A 6 -10.57 -8.94 5.09
C THR A 6 -10.66 -8.26 6.44
N VAL A 7 -10.64 -6.94 6.44
CA VAL A 7 -10.95 -6.10 7.59
C VAL A 7 -11.80 -4.92 7.15
N THR A 8 -12.77 -4.53 7.98
CA THR A 8 -13.64 -3.40 7.66
C THR A 8 -12.97 -2.08 8.06
N VAL A 9 -12.85 -1.17 7.09
CA VAL A 9 -12.34 0.20 7.26
C VAL A 9 -13.40 1.17 6.76
N ASP A 10 -13.99 1.95 7.62
CA ASP A 10 -15.06 2.93 7.30
C ASP A 10 -16.19 2.35 6.42
N GLY A 11 -16.57 1.11 6.70
CA GLY A 11 -17.61 0.39 5.97
C GLY A 11 -17.16 -0.28 4.68
N LEU A 12 -15.88 -0.17 4.30
CA LEU A 12 -15.27 -0.86 3.18
C LEU A 12 -14.54 -2.13 3.66
N GLU A 13 -14.83 -3.29 3.04
CA GLU A 13 -14.06 -4.52 3.26
C GLU A 13 -12.74 -4.45 2.49
N VAL A 14 -11.64 -4.24 3.21
CA VAL A 14 -10.29 -4.22 2.65
C VAL A 14 -9.71 -5.63 2.70
N PHE A 15 -9.43 -6.20 1.53
CA PHE A 15 -8.74 -7.49 1.43
C PHE A 15 -7.23 -7.31 1.64
N TYR A 16 -6.60 -8.29 2.30
CA TYR A 16 -5.15 -8.32 2.46
C TYR A 16 -4.58 -9.73 2.55
N ARG A 17 -3.29 -9.84 2.28
CA ARG A 17 -2.48 -11.02 2.52
C ARG A 17 -1.68 -10.82 3.78
N GLU A 18 -1.58 -11.87 4.59
CA GLU A 18 -0.84 -11.84 5.84
C GLU A 18 -0.03 -13.13 5.99
N ALA A 19 1.23 -13.01 6.45
CA ALA A 19 2.09 -14.16 6.73
C ALA A 19 3.15 -13.79 7.78
N GLY A 20 3.71 -14.81 8.42
CA GLY A 20 4.70 -14.64 9.49
C GLY A 20 4.06 -14.54 10.87
N SER A 21 4.91 -14.39 11.89
CA SER A 21 4.47 -14.20 13.27
C SER A 21 4.12 -12.74 13.51
N SER A 22 3.01 -12.47 14.19
CA SER A 22 2.65 -11.12 14.65
C SER A 22 3.66 -10.51 15.64
N ASP A 23 4.50 -11.35 16.26
CA ASP A 23 5.55 -10.89 17.17
C ASP A 23 6.84 -10.48 16.45
N ALA A 24 6.95 -10.79 15.15
CA ALA A 24 8.09 -10.39 14.32
C ALA A 24 7.95 -8.95 13.83
N PRO A 25 9.05 -8.29 13.41
CA PRO A 25 8.98 -6.95 12.82
C PRO A 25 8.01 -6.90 11.64
N THR A 26 7.08 -5.95 11.64
CA THR A 26 6.06 -5.83 10.60
C THR A 26 6.58 -5.13 9.36
N LEU A 27 6.33 -5.70 8.19
CA LEU A 27 6.59 -5.12 6.89
C LEU A 27 5.26 -4.93 6.14
N LEU A 28 4.83 -3.69 6.00
CA LEU A 28 3.64 -3.30 5.24
C LEU A 28 4.00 -3.11 3.77
N LEU A 29 3.42 -3.95 2.90
CA LEU A 29 3.74 -4.05 1.48
C LEU A 29 2.71 -3.30 0.64
N LEU A 30 3.08 -2.13 0.10
CA LEU A 30 2.21 -1.24 -0.66
C LEU A 30 2.44 -1.42 -2.15
N HIS A 31 1.47 -2.07 -2.83
CA HIS A 31 1.59 -2.47 -4.24
C HIS A 31 1.48 -1.32 -5.24
N GLY A 32 1.89 -1.58 -6.48
CA GLY A 32 1.83 -0.66 -7.61
C GLY A 32 0.63 -0.86 -8.53
N PHE A 33 0.55 0.00 -9.56
CA PHE A 33 -0.42 -0.09 -10.64
C PHE A 33 0.13 -0.97 -11.80
N PRO A 34 -0.67 -1.76 -12.47
CA PRO A 34 -2.10 -2.10 -12.26
C PRO A 34 -2.29 -3.43 -11.51
N THR A 35 -1.59 -3.64 -10.41
CA THR A 35 -1.54 -4.91 -9.70
C THR A 35 -2.42 -4.92 -8.43
N SER A 36 -2.04 -5.78 -7.48
CA SER A 36 -2.65 -5.94 -6.16
C SER A 36 -1.61 -6.50 -5.20
N SER A 37 -1.99 -6.81 -3.97
CA SER A 37 -1.14 -7.53 -3.02
C SER A 37 -0.55 -8.84 -3.57
N ALA A 38 -1.14 -9.39 -4.64
CA ALA A 38 -0.66 -10.60 -5.30
C ALA A 38 0.77 -10.47 -5.83
N GLN A 39 1.22 -9.26 -6.20
CA GLN A 39 2.59 -9.04 -6.67
C GLN A 39 3.65 -9.44 -5.64
N TYR A 40 3.28 -9.40 -4.36
CA TYR A 40 4.21 -9.69 -3.27
C TYR A 40 4.24 -11.15 -2.83
N GLN A 41 3.47 -12.06 -3.48
CA GLN A 41 3.41 -13.45 -3.02
C GLN A 41 4.80 -14.09 -2.93
N GLY A 42 5.65 -13.90 -3.95
CA GLY A 42 7.00 -14.46 -3.94
C GLY A 42 7.94 -13.84 -2.88
N LEU A 43 7.71 -12.59 -2.48
CA LEU A 43 8.43 -11.94 -1.39
C LEU A 43 7.92 -12.46 -0.03
N ILE A 44 6.60 -12.56 0.12
CA ILE A 44 5.95 -13.10 1.31
C ILE A 44 6.45 -14.51 1.60
N ASP A 45 6.48 -15.38 0.59
CA ASP A 45 6.91 -16.78 0.75
C ASP A 45 8.37 -16.92 1.21
N ARG A 46 9.21 -15.93 0.91
CA ARG A 46 10.63 -15.92 1.27
C ARG A 46 10.95 -15.29 2.61
N LEU A 47 10.10 -14.40 3.10
CA LEU A 47 10.39 -13.59 4.28
C LEU A 47 9.48 -13.91 5.48
N ALA A 48 8.49 -14.77 5.33
CA ALA A 48 7.51 -15.06 6.37
C ALA A 48 8.06 -15.78 7.61
N ASP A 49 9.29 -16.27 7.54
CA ASP A 49 10.02 -16.83 8.68
C ASP A 49 10.73 -15.76 9.53
N GLN A 50 10.90 -14.54 9.01
CA GLN A 50 11.65 -13.46 9.62
C GLN A 50 10.80 -12.23 9.96
N PHE A 51 9.72 -11.99 9.20
CA PHE A 51 8.89 -10.80 9.29
C PHE A 51 7.40 -11.14 9.39
N HIS A 52 6.65 -10.29 10.05
CA HIS A 52 5.21 -10.19 9.90
C HIS A 52 4.88 -9.38 8.64
N LEU A 53 4.37 -10.02 7.61
CA LEU A 53 4.15 -9.44 6.30
C LEU A 53 2.67 -9.16 6.10
N VAL A 54 2.33 -7.91 5.82
CA VAL A 54 0.94 -7.45 5.62
C VAL A 54 0.86 -6.70 4.29
N ALA A 55 0.03 -7.18 3.37
CA ALA A 55 -0.11 -6.63 2.03
C ALA A 55 -1.59 -6.38 1.71
N PRO A 56 -2.11 -5.16 1.88
CA PRO A 56 -3.47 -4.82 1.50
C PRO A 56 -3.64 -4.67 -0.02
N ASP A 57 -4.87 -4.88 -0.50
CA ASP A 57 -5.32 -4.39 -1.79
C ASP A 57 -5.94 -3.00 -1.59
N TYR A 58 -5.48 -1.99 -2.35
CA TYR A 58 -6.09 -0.67 -2.30
C TYR A 58 -7.55 -0.69 -2.78
N PRO A 59 -8.38 0.26 -2.32
CA PRO A 59 -9.71 0.47 -2.89
C PRO A 59 -9.68 0.57 -4.43
N GLY A 60 -10.48 -0.28 -5.08
CA GLY A 60 -10.52 -0.38 -6.54
C GLY A 60 -9.48 -1.31 -7.17
N PHE A 61 -8.67 -1.99 -6.36
CA PHE A 61 -7.67 -2.96 -6.81
C PHE A 61 -7.91 -4.34 -6.21
N GLY A 62 -7.46 -5.37 -6.91
CA GLY A 62 -7.53 -6.74 -6.44
C GLY A 62 -8.92 -7.18 -6.02
N ARG A 63 -9.10 -7.44 -4.73
CA ARG A 63 -10.35 -7.89 -4.13
C ARG A 63 -11.06 -6.83 -3.29
N THR A 64 -10.49 -5.65 -3.18
CA THR A 64 -11.10 -4.52 -2.46
C THR A 64 -11.97 -3.70 -3.41
N ALA A 65 -13.23 -3.49 -3.06
CA ALA A 65 -14.16 -2.68 -3.83
C ALA A 65 -13.68 -1.21 -3.96
N PRO A 66 -14.04 -0.50 -5.03
CA PRO A 66 -13.67 0.91 -5.16
C PRO A 66 -14.39 1.79 -4.14
N LEU A 67 -13.73 2.87 -3.72
CA LEU A 67 -14.39 3.93 -2.96
C LEU A 67 -15.41 4.68 -3.83
N PRO A 68 -16.52 5.15 -3.27
CA PRO A 68 -17.43 6.03 -3.98
C PRO A 68 -16.73 7.33 -4.42
N GLY A 69 -16.99 7.78 -5.66
CA GLY A 69 -16.41 9.00 -6.21
C GLY A 69 -15.00 8.84 -6.73
N SER A 70 -14.25 9.95 -6.82
CA SER A 70 -12.91 9.98 -7.43
C SER A 70 -11.87 9.27 -6.55
N SER A 71 -11.02 8.46 -7.17
CA SER A 71 -9.81 7.94 -6.51
C SER A 71 -8.72 9.00 -6.53
N THR A 72 -8.17 9.31 -5.35
CA THR A 72 -7.00 10.18 -5.18
C THR A 72 -5.98 9.50 -4.26
N PHE A 73 -4.72 9.89 -4.35
CA PHE A 73 -3.70 9.36 -3.43
C PHE A 73 -3.99 9.69 -1.97
N GLU A 74 -4.65 10.82 -1.72
CA GLU A 74 -5.08 11.23 -0.38
C GLU A 74 -6.07 10.21 0.19
N ARG A 75 -7.13 9.89 -0.56
CA ARG A 75 -8.16 8.92 -0.13
C ARG A 75 -7.62 7.49 -0.03
N LEU A 76 -6.66 7.11 -0.88
CA LEU A 76 -5.98 5.82 -0.76
C LEU A 76 -5.13 5.79 0.53
N ALA A 77 -4.43 6.89 0.85
CA ALA A 77 -3.67 6.99 2.08
C ALA A 77 -4.58 6.93 3.32
N ASP A 78 -5.72 7.64 3.31
CA ASP A 78 -6.71 7.59 4.40
C ASP A 78 -7.22 6.16 4.62
N SER A 79 -7.51 5.43 3.53
CA SER A 79 -7.94 4.03 3.61
C SER A 79 -6.86 3.12 4.20
N ILE A 80 -5.59 3.33 3.86
CA ILE A 80 -4.48 2.52 4.42
C ILE A 80 -4.18 2.92 5.86
N GLU A 81 -4.33 4.19 6.25
CA GLU A 81 -4.26 4.58 7.68
C GLU A 81 -5.34 3.88 8.50
N GLY A 82 -6.59 3.92 8.04
CA GLY A 82 -7.68 3.19 8.69
C GLY A 82 -7.44 1.68 8.73
N PHE A 83 -6.84 1.11 7.69
CA PHE A 83 -6.46 -0.31 7.63
C PHE A 83 -5.39 -0.65 8.70
N VAL A 84 -4.35 0.15 8.81
CA VAL A 84 -3.29 -0.01 9.82
C VAL A 84 -3.87 0.08 11.23
N ASP A 85 -4.75 1.06 11.48
CA ASP A 85 -5.42 1.24 12.77
C ASP A 85 -6.34 0.05 13.09
N ALA A 86 -7.11 -0.44 12.11
CA ALA A 86 -8.02 -1.57 12.29
C ALA A 86 -7.30 -2.89 12.62
N LEU A 87 -6.05 -3.04 12.15
CA LEU A 87 -5.20 -4.17 12.50
C LEU A 87 -4.37 -3.96 13.76
N GLY A 88 -4.36 -2.76 14.35
CA GLY A 88 -3.56 -2.41 15.52
C GLY A 88 -2.05 -2.43 15.25
N LEU A 89 -1.63 -2.08 14.04
CA LEU A 89 -0.21 -2.04 13.68
C LEU A 89 0.43 -0.74 14.18
N GLU A 90 1.05 -0.80 15.34
CA GLU A 90 1.65 0.39 15.98
C GLU A 90 3.00 0.77 15.36
N ARG A 91 3.79 -0.21 14.90
CA ARG A 91 5.13 -0.01 14.32
C ARG A 91 5.33 -0.91 13.13
N TYR A 92 5.81 -0.35 12.02
CA TYR A 92 6.04 -1.10 10.78
C TYR A 92 7.11 -0.45 9.89
N ALA A 93 7.79 -1.26 9.11
CA ALA A 93 8.54 -0.80 7.95
C ALA A 93 7.59 -0.74 6.73
N LEU A 94 7.78 0.25 5.86
CA LEU A 94 7.02 0.40 4.61
C LEU A 94 7.84 -0.11 3.43
N TYR A 95 7.27 -1.01 2.63
CA TYR A 95 7.79 -1.36 1.33
C TYR A 95 6.97 -0.63 0.25
N LEU A 96 7.62 0.31 -0.43
CA LEU A 96 7.00 1.25 -1.36
C LEU A 96 7.40 0.91 -2.79
N PHE A 97 6.42 0.55 -3.61
CA PHE A 97 6.62 0.27 -5.02
C PHE A 97 5.61 1.03 -5.87
N ASP A 98 6.09 1.76 -6.91
CA ASP A 98 5.25 2.44 -7.90
C ASP A 98 4.14 3.31 -7.23
N LEU A 99 2.86 3.02 -7.45
CA LEU A 99 1.70 3.70 -6.84
C LEU A 99 1.68 3.60 -5.30
N GLY A 100 2.34 2.60 -4.73
CA GLY A 100 2.51 2.47 -3.28
C GLY A 100 3.34 3.60 -2.66
N ALA A 101 4.20 4.27 -3.45
CA ALA A 101 5.07 5.33 -2.94
C ALA A 101 4.29 6.60 -2.52
N PRO A 102 3.46 7.23 -3.37
CA PRO A 102 2.70 8.41 -2.96
C PRO A 102 1.74 8.13 -1.78
N VAL A 103 1.27 6.90 -1.62
CA VAL A 103 0.48 6.48 -0.45
C VAL A 103 1.37 6.35 0.78
N GLY A 104 2.45 5.56 0.70
CA GLY A 104 3.32 5.31 1.84
C GLY A 104 4.10 6.52 2.33
N PHE A 105 4.50 7.45 1.44
CA PHE A 105 5.11 8.71 1.87
C PHE A 105 4.13 9.59 2.65
N ARG A 106 2.82 9.54 2.34
CA ARG A 106 1.79 10.22 3.15
C ARG A 106 1.70 9.62 4.54
N LEU A 107 1.66 8.31 4.65
CA LEU A 107 1.69 7.63 5.96
C LEU A 107 2.93 8.03 6.76
N ALA A 108 4.12 7.96 6.13
CA ALA A 108 5.37 8.29 6.79
C ALA A 108 5.47 9.75 7.24
N THR A 109 4.84 10.68 6.52
CA THR A 109 4.84 12.10 6.89
C THR A 109 3.77 12.45 7.93
N ARG A 110 2.64 11.75 7.94
CA ARG A 110 1.55 11.98 8.88
C ARG A 110 1.81 11.33 10.24
N ARG A 111 2.44 10.15 10.23
CA ARG A 111 2.68 9.33 11.44
C ARG A 111 4.12 8.79 11.47
N PRO A 112 5.12 9.68 11.51
CA PRO A 112 6.53 9.27 11.46
C PRO A 112 6.93 8.35 12.62
N GLU A 113 6.26 8.43 13.77
CA GLU A 113 6.50 7.60 14.95
C GLU A 113 6.13 6.12 14.75
N HIS A 114 5.26 5.81 13.79
CA HIS A 114 4.86 4.43 13.46
C HIS A 114 5.80 3.78 12.43
N VAL A 115 6.57 4.59 11.67
CA VAL A 115 7.36 4.10 10.55
C VAL A 115 8.81 3.89 10.95
N GLU A 116 9.23 2.63 11.05
CA GLU A 116 10.59 2.26 11.46
C GLU A 116 11.61 2.33 10.34
N ALA A 117 11.19 2.02 9.11
CA ALA A 117 12.07 2.01 7.95
C ALA A 117 11.28 2.16 6.64
N LEU A 118 11.97 2.58 5.59
CA LEU A 118 11.44 2.65 4.21
C LEU A 118 12.29 1.78 3.29
N VAL A 119 11.65 0.85 2.59
CA VAL A 119 12.21 0.14 1.44
C VAL A 119 11.56 0.72 0.20
N ILE A 120 12.34 1.37 -0.66
CA ILE A 120 11.85 2.13 -1.81
C ILE A 120 12.33 1.46 -3.09
N GLN A 121 11.39 1.00 -3.91
CA GLN A 121 11.68 0.34 -5.17
C GLN A 121 10.88 0.99 -6.31
N ASN A 122 11.56 1.51 -7.34
CA ASN A 122 10.95 2.08 -8.54
C ASN A 122 9.78 3.02 -8.22
N ALA A 123 10.04 3.97 -7.34
CA ALA A 123 9.06 4.84 -6.73
C ALA A 123 9.53 6.30 -6.80
N ASN A 124 8.60 7.24 -6.75
CA ASN A 124 8.91 8.65 -6.70
C ASN A 124 8.03 9.39 -5.68
N ALA A 125 8.59 10.43 -5.06
CA ALA A 125 7.90 11.28 -4.10
C ALA A 125 7.38 12.59 -4.73
N TYR A 126 7.97 13.01 -5.85
CA TYR A 126 7.75 14.31 -6.47
C TYR A 126 7.53 14.19 -7.99
N GLU A 127 6.83 15.15 -8.59
CA GLU A 127 6.59 15.19 -10.04
C GLU A 127 7.89 15.12 -10.85
N ALA A 128 8.98 15.71 -10.35
CA ALA A 128 10.30 15.62 -10.98
C ALA A 128 10.83 14.19 -11.14
N GLY A 129 10.30 13.23 -10.36
CA GLY A 129 10.62 11.81 -10.46
C GLY A 129 9.83 11.07 -11.54
N ILE A 130 8.85 11.72 -12.18
CA ILE A 130 8.06 11.12 -13.26
C ILE A 130 8.92 11.00 -14.51
N GLY A 131 9.22 9.76 -14.91
CA GLY A 131 10.03 9.48 -16.08
C GLY A 131 9.33 9.86 -17.40
N PRO A 132 10.09 10.04 -18.48
CA PRO A 132 9.56 10.51 -19.78
C PRO A 132 8.46 9.61 -20.36
N LYS A 133 8.44 8.33 -20.03
CA LYS A 133 7.38 7.41 -20.47
C LYS A 133 6.01 7.76 -19.87
N LEU A 134 5.98 8.24 -18.63
CA LEU A 134 4.74 8.66 -17.96
C LEU A 134 4.37 10.10 -18.30
N ALA A 135 5.32 10.93 -18.69
CA ALA A 135 5.04 12.30 -19.15
C ALA A 135 4.08 12.34 -20.34
N GLY A 136 4.07 11.27 -21.18
CA GLY A 136 3.10 11.13 -22.28
C GLY A 136 1.63 10.97 -21.82
N LEU A 137 1.39 10.68 -20.55
CA LEU A 137 0.05 10.60 -19.95
C LEU A 137 -0.43 11.94 -19.36
N ALA A 138 0.43 12.97 -19.32
CA ALA A 138 0.09 14.27 -18.75
C ALA A 138 -1.19 14.90 -19.37
N PRO A 139 -1.44 14.83 -20.70
CA PRO A 139 -2.71 15.32 -21.28
C PRO A 139 -3.94 14.57 -20.74
N TYR A 140 -3.82 13.27 -20.56
CA TYR A 140 -4.92 12.46 -20.01
C TYR A 140 -5.20 12.79 -18.53
N TRP A 141 -4.17 13.13 -17.75
CA TRP A 141 -4.35 13.55 -16.36
C TRP A 141 -4.94 14.96 -16.24
N ALA A 142 -4.65 15.83 -17.20
CA ALA A 142 -5.15 17.21 -17.21
C ALA A 142 -6.64 17.29 -17.61
N ASP A 143 -7.11 16.38 -18.44
CA ASP A 143 -8.48 16.35 -18.98
C ASP A 143 -9.18 15.03 -18.59
N ARG A 144 -9.65 14.99 -17.35
CA ARG A 144 -10.46 13.88 -16.83
C ARG A 144 -11.94 14.17 -17.07
N GLN A 145 -12.41 13.95 -18.28
CA GLN A 145 -13.85 13.87 -18.56
C GLN A 145 -14.39 12.47 -18.33
#